data_489bb0f284ec359137cb6a6e67301c5e
#
_entry.id   489bb0f284ec359137cb6a6e67301c5e
#
_cell.length_a   1.000
_cell.length_b   1.000
_cell.length_c   1.000
_cell.angle_alpha   90.00
_cell.angle_beta   90.00
_cell.angle_gamma   90.00
#
_symmetry.space_group_name_H-M   'P 1'
#
loop_
_entity.id
_entity.type
_entity.pdbx_description
1 polymer ?
#
loop_
_entity_poly.entity_id
_entity_poly.type
_entity_poly.pdbx_seq_one_letter_code
_entity_poly.pdbx_strand_id
1 'polypeptide(L)'
;TITTPHGTEFVSKKVREGILPTILKKLIGERDRIRSEEKKNTDKNVKRLLEAKQVALKIMTNAFYGYTGYLRARLYVIDIANTITGCGRYLINKTKEIIETKSGFEVVYGDTDSIMVKVKTQDIENAYETGKKLESLINSELGGIVQMKIEKVFKTLLILSKKRYVGLSYEKSNGEWKEEMLMRGVETVRRDWCDAATKILYEVLNILLKEQNPKKAFAYVKEFLANLEKNEVSIDDLIITKSISKSIGSYKGMQPHVELVKKLKKDNR
;
A
#
# COMPACT_ATOMS: atom_id res chain seq x y z
N THR A 1 -2.43 -2.81 35.96
CA THR A 1 -2.63 -2.12 34.69
C THR A 1 -1.38 -2.24 33.82
N ILE A 2 -1.53 -2.03 32.52
CA ILE A 2 -0.45 -1.85 31.55
C ILE A 2 -0.68 -0.49 30.92
N THR A 3 0.32 0.38 30.97
CA THR A 3 0.27 1.70 30.34
C THR A 3 0.89 1.62 28.94
N THR A 4 0.18 2.12 27.94
CA THR A 4 0.63 2.15 26.56
C THR A 4 1.58 3.33 26.29
N PRO A 5 2.36 3.34 25.20
CA PRO A 5 3.32 4.42 24.90
C PRO A 5 2.72 5.83 24.83
N HIS A 6 1.41 5.97 24.72
CA HIS A 6 0.70 7.26 24.68
C HIS A 6 -0.26 7.46 25.85
N GLY A 7 -0.06 6.73 26.95
CA GLY A 7 -0.68 6.99 28.25
C GLY A 7 -2.01 6.30 28.53
N THR A 8 -2.60 5.57 27.59
CA THR A 8 -3.82 4.80 27.84
C THR A 8 -3.52 3.57 28.70
N GLU A 9 -4.31 3.33 29.74
CA GLU A 9 -4.15 2.19 30.62
C GLU A 9 -5.14 1.07 30.30
N PHE A 10 -4.63 -0.17 30.35
CA PHE A 10 -5.42 -1.39 30.16
C PHE A 10 -5.21 -2.36 31.32
N VAL A 11 -6.22 -3.18 31.56
CA VAL A 11 -6.11 -4.30 32.52
C VAL A 11 -5.08 -5.32 32.02
N SER A 12 -4.13 -5.67 32.90
CA SER A 12 -3.10 -6.66 32.57
C SER A 12 -3.72 -8.04 32.29
N LYS A 13 -3.15 -8.75 31.33
CA LYS A 13 -3.51 -10.16 31.04
C LYS A 13 -3.40 -11.07 32.28
N LYS A 14 -2.52 -10.75 33.23
CA LYS A 14 -2.38 -11.50 34.50
C LYS A 14 -3.61 -11.38 35.38
N VAL A 15 -4.38 -10.29 35.26
CA VAL A 15 -5.60 -10.05 36.02
C VAL A 15 -6.81 -10.62 35.30
N ARG A 16 -6.92 -10.34 33.99
CA ARG A 16 -8.00 -10.85 33.13
C ARG A 16 -7.57 -10.92 31.68
N GLU A 17 -7.80 -12.05 31.04
CA GLU A 17 -7.59 -12.16 29.61
C GLU A 17 -8.67 -11.40 28.82
N GLY A 18 -8.24 -10.56 27.89
CA GLY A 18 -9.15 -9.73 27.09
C GLY A 18 -9.89 -10.57 26.03
N ILE A 19 -11.17 -10.34 25.84
CA ILE A 19 -12.01 -11.06 24.85
C ILE A 19 -11.49 -10.84 23.43
N LEU A 20 -11.24 -9.58 23.03
CA LEU A 20 -10.76 -9.25 21.68
C LEU A 20 -9.40 -9.88 21.37
N PRO A 21 -8.37 -9.77 22.23
CA PRO A 21 -7.10 -10.46 22.03
C PRO A 21 -7.24 -11.98 21.87
N THR A 22 -8.13 -12.60 22.63
CA THR A 22 -8.38 -14.06 22.56
C THR A 22 -9.00 -14.44 21.22
N ILE A 23 -9.99 -13.70 20.74
CA ILE A 23 -10.61 -13.93 19.42
C ILE A 23 -9.58 -13.73 18.31
N LEU A 24 -8.80 -12.64 18.35
CA LEU A 24 -7.80 -12.32 17.34
C LEU A 24 -6.70 -13.38 17.25
N LYS A 25 -6.24 -13.89 18.39
CA LYS A 25 -5.26 -15.01 18.43
C LYS A 25 -5.80 -16.26 17.74
N LYS A 26 -7.07 -16.63 17.99
CA LYS A 26 -7.71 -17.77 17.33
C LYS A 26 -7.80 -17.56 15.82
N LEU A 27 -8.24 -16.39 15.36
CA LEU A 27 -8.35 -16.08 13.93
C LEU A 27 -6.99 -16.07 13.22
N ILE A 28 -5.96 -15.49 13.85
CA ILE A 28 -4.59 -15.48 13.31
C ILE A 28 -4.03 -16.89 13.25
N GLY A 29 -4.15 -17.68 14.32
CA GLY A 29 -3.67 -19.05 14.35
C GLY A 29 -4.36 -19.94 13.31
N GLU A 30 -5.67 -19.79 13.13
CA GLU A 30 -6.41 -20.51 12.08
C GLU A 30 -5.94 -20.10 10.67
N ARG A 31 -5.71 -18.80 10.45
CA ARG A 31 -5.15 -18.32 9.19
C ARG A 31 -3.76 -18.89 8.90
N ASP A 32 -2.89 -18.95 9.89
CA ASP A 32 -1.54 -19.51 9.74
C ASP A 32 -1.58 -21.00 9.45
N ARG A 33 -2.52 -21.74 10.08
CA ARG A 33 -2.79 -23.14 9.78
C ARG A 33 -3.20 -23.34 8.33
N ILE A 34 -4.17 -22.56 7.85
CA ILE A 34 -4.65 -22.62 6.45
C ILE A 34 -3.55 -22.28 5.45
N ARG A 35 -2.72 -21.26 5.72
CA ARG A 35 -1.57 -20.91 4.87
C ARG A 35 -0.52 -22.03 4.80
N SER A 36 -0.31 -22.72 5.90
CA SER A 36 0.61 -23.86 5.94
C SER A 36 0.07 -25.05 5.15
N GLU A 37 -1.24 -25.29 5.21
CA GLU A 37 -1.94 -26.33 4.46
C GLU A 37 -1.96 -26.01 2.95
N GLU A 38 -2.23 -24.77 2.57
CA GLU A 38 -2.17 -24.27 1.18
C GLU A 38 -0.80 -24.53 0.54
N LYS A 39 0.30 -24.23 1.26
CA LYS A 39 1.65 -24.46 0.75
C LYS A 39 1.98 -25.94 0.50
N LYS A 40 1.41 -26.83 1.30
CA LYS A 40 1.65 -28.29 1.20
C LYS A 40 0.76 -28.98 0.15
N ASN A 41 -0.35 -28.35 -0.22
CA ASN A 41 -1.30 -28.96 -1.14
C ASN A 41 -0.85 -28.78 -2.60
N THR A 42 -1.06 -29.81 -3.42
CA THR A 42 -0.73 -29.79 -4.84
C THR A 42 -1.95 -29.58 -5.74
N ASP A 43 -3.16 -29.85 -5.24
CA ASP A 43 -4.40 -29.65 -5.98
C ASP A 43 -4.74 -28.16 -6.13
N LYS A 44 -4.88 -27.69 -7.37
CA LYS A 44 -5.18 -26.30 -7.72
C LYS A 44 -6.53 -25.82 -7.16
N ASN A 45 -7.55 -26.67 -7.13
CA ASN A 45 -8.88 -26.30 -6.65
C ASN A 45 -8.87 -26.14 -5.12
N VAL A 46 -8.19 -27.07 -4.42
CA VAL A 46 -8.02 -27.00 -2.97
C VAL A 46 -7.19 -25.78 -2.59
N LYS A 47 -6.09 -25.49 -3.29
CA LYS A 47 -5.31 -24.24 -3.09
C LYS A 47 -6.17 -23.01 -3.20
N ARG A 48 -6.98 -22.90 -4.24
CA ARG A 48 -7.87 -21.75 -4.46
C ARG A 48 -8.89 -21.58 -3.34
N LEU A 49 -9.44 -22.69 -2.83
CA LEU A 49 -10.34 -22.66 -1.68
C LEU A 49 -9.63 -22.20 -0.40
N LEU A 50 -8.42 -22.73 -0.13
CA LEU A 50 -7.63 -22.35 1.03
C LEU A 50 -7.18 -20.88 0.95
N GLU A 51 -6.79 -20.39 -0.23
CA GLU A 51 -6.48 -18.99 -0.47
C GLU A 51 -7.69 -18.09 -0.15
N ALA A 52 -8.88 -18.43 -0.65
CA ALA A 52 -10.10 -17.68 -0.35
C ALA A 52 -10.39 -17.65 1.16
N LYS A 53 -10.24 -18.78 1.86
CA LYS A 53 -10.43 -18.87 3.32
C LYS A 53 -9.42 -17.99 4.08
N GLN A 54 -8.13 -18.05 3.73
CA GLN A 54 -7.11 -17.24 4.42
C GLN A 54 -7.29 -15.74 4.17
N VAL A 55 -7.76 -15.35 2.96
CA VAL A 55 -8.11 -13.95 2.65
C VAL A 55 -9.32 -13.49 3.47
N ALA A 56 -10.36 -14.31 3.59
CA ALA A 56 -11.53 -14.00 4.42
C ALA A 56 -11.14 -13.79 5.89
N LEU A 57 -10.30 -14.66 6.46
CA LEU A 57 -9.77 -14.51 7.82
C LEU A 57 -8.94 -13.24 7.98
N LYS A 58 -8.12 -12.89 6.98
CA LYS A 58 -7.36 -11.63 6.99
C LYS A 58 -8.28 -10.42 7.03
N ILE A 59 -9.31 -10.40 6.19
CA ILE A 59 -10.28 -9.29 6.14
C ILE A 59 -11.02 -9.20 7.48
N MET A 60 -11.48 -10.32 8.02
CA MET A 60 -12.18 -10.36 9.31
C MET A 60 -11.28 -9.84 10.44
N THR A 61 -10.04 -10.31 10.54
CA THR A 61 -9.07 -9.88 11.55
C THR A 61 -8.80 -8.38 11.48
N ASN A 62 -8.61 -7.84 10.25
CA ASN A 62 -8.38 -6.41 10.06
C ASN A 62 -9.63 -5.56 10.34
N ALA A 63 -10.83 -6.09 10.10
CA ALA A 63 -12.10 -5.40 10.37
C ALA A 63 -12.32 -5.12 11.86
N PHE A 64 -11.77 -5.93 12.78
CA PHE A 64 -11.89 -5.69 14.22
C PHE A 64 -11.37 -4.32 14.64
N TYR A 65 -10.21 -3.90 14.11
CA TYR A 65 -9.68 -2.56 14.36
C TYR A 65 -10.67 -1.47 13.94
N GLY A 66 -11.12 -1.51 12.68
CA GLY A 66 -12.09 -0.53 12.17
C GLY A 66 -13.41 -0.54 12.95
N TYR A 67 -13.84 -1.71 13.41
CA TYR A 67 -15.07 -1.86 14.17
C TYR A 67 -14.99 -1.23 15.56
N THR A 68 -13.82 -1.30 16.23
CA THR A 68 -13.62 -0.62 17.53
C THR A 68 -13.59 0.91 17.41
N GLY A 69 -13.25 1.46 16.25
CA GLY A 69 -13.24 2.90 15.98
C GLY A 69 -14.51 3.45 15.34
N TYR A 70 -15.47 2.59 14.99
CA TYR A 70 -16.72 3.03 14.33
C TYR A 70 -17.82 3.34 15.34
N LEU A 71 -18.25 4.59 15.42
CA LEU A 71 -19.18 5.12 16.42
C LEU A 71 -20.49 4.33 16.55
N ARG A 72 -20.99 3.72 15.46
CA ARG A 72 -22.23 2.93 15.45
C ARG A 72 -22.00 1.43 15.67
N ALA A 73 -20.75 1.01 15.90
CA ALA A 73 -20.44 -0.39 16.13
C ALA A 73 -20.82 -0.83 17.55
N ARG A 74 -21.28 -2.05 17.72
CA ARG A 74 -21.59 -2.63 19.04
C ARG A 74 -20.35 -2.78 19.94
N LEU A 75 -19.16 -2.88 19.33
CA LEU A 75 -17.87 -2.96 20.03
C LEU A 75 -17.07 -1.65 19.89
N TYR A 76 -17.76 -0.52 19.82
CA TYR A 76 -17.10 0.78 19.79
C TYR A 76 -16.38 1.05 21.09
N VAL A 77 -15.06 1.14 21.05
CA VAL A 77 -14.18 1.55 22.16
C VAL A 77 -13.04 2.36 21.57
N ILE A 78 -13.20 3.66 21.55
CA ILE A 78 -12.26 4.59 20.89
C ILE A 78 -10.84 4.48 21.45
N ASP A 79 -10.69 4.18 22.74
CA ASP A 79 -9.38 4.02 23.39
C ASP A 79 -8.60 2.83 22.81
N ILE A 80 -9.27 1.75 22.42
CA ILE A 80 -8.65 0.63 21.74
C ILE A 80 -8.16 1.06 20.35
N ALA A 81 -8.99 1.74 19.56
CA ALA A 81 -8.63 2.19 18.23
C ALA A 81 -7.47 3.20 18.27
N ASN A 82 -7.50 4.16 19.19
CA ASN A 82 -6.42 5.13 19.42
C ASN A 82 -5.12 4.43 19.85
N THR A 83 -5.22 3.43 20.73
CA THR A 83 -4.07 2.66 21.19
C THR A 83 -3.42 1.88 20.06
N ILE A 84 -4.19 1.21 19.23
CA ILE A 84 -3.66 0.45 18.08
C ILE A 84 -2.86 1.37 17.15
N THR A 85 -3.41 2.53 16.78
CA THR A 85 -2.70 3.50 15.93
C THR A 85 -1.52 4.16 16.64
N GLY A 86 -1.65 4.43 17.94
CA GLY A 86 -0.58 4.98 18.77
C GLY A 86 0.60 4.01 18.90
N CYS A 87 0.34 2.74 19.18
CA CYS A 87 1.37 1.70 19.20
C CYS A 87 2.01 1.50 17.83
N GLY A 88 1.23 1.56 16.73
CA GLY A 88 1.76 1.51 15.38
C GLY A 88 2.77 2.65 15.11
N ARG A 89 2.41 3.89 15.45
CA ARG A 89 3.34 5.04 15.32
C ARG A 89 4.59 4.89 16.18
N TYR A 90 4.44 4.41 17.41
CA TYR A 90 5.57 4.15 18.28
C TYR A 90 6.52 3.09 17.67
N LEU A 91 5.98 1.97 17.21
CA LEU A 91 6.76 0.87 16.65
C LEU A 91 7.49 1.26 15.36
N ILE A 92 6.84 2.01 14.46
CA ILE A 92 7.48 2.44 13.22
C ILE A 92 8.61 3.44 13.50
N ASN A 93 8.42 4.37 14.43
CA ASN A 93 9.46 5.32 14.85
C ASN A 93 10.62 4.61 15.53
N LYS A 94 10.34 3.65 16.41
CA LYS A 94 11.37 2.83 17.05
C LYS A 94 12.15 1.99 16.03
N THR A 95 11.48 1.43 15.04
CA THR A 95 12.12 0.70 13.94
C THR A 95 13.06 1.61 13.15
N LYS A 96 12.61 2.84 12.81
CA LYS A 96 13.48 3.85 12.19
C LYS A 96 14.71 4.13 13.04
N GLU A 97 14.55 4.40 14.33
CA GLU A 97 15.64 4.66 15.27
C GLU A 97 16.65 3.50 15.31
N ILE A 98 16.18 2.26 15.41
CA ILE A 98 17.04 1.07 15.39
C ILE A 98 17.87 1.01 14.11
N ILE A 99 17.26 1.23 12.95
CA ILE A 99 17.94 1.20 11.66
C ILE A 99 19.03 2.29 11.62
N GLU A 100 18.65 3.54 11.91
CA GLU A 100 19.56 4.68 11.78
C GLU A 100 20.71 4.63 12.81
N THR A 101 20.44 4.23 14.06
CA THR A 101 21.44 4.22 15.14
C THR A 101 22.32 2.97 15.15
N LYS A 102 21.74 1.79 14.91
CA LYS A 102 22.47 0.52 15.04
C LYS A 102 23.05 -0.01 13.74
N SER A 103 22.47 0.33 12.60
CA SER A 103 22.98 -0.13 11.30
C SER A 103 23.64 0.96 10.47
N GLY A 104 23.41 2.24 10.78
CA GLY A 104 23.94 3.37 10.03
C GLY A 104 23.32 3.55 8.64
N PHE A 105 22.23 2.86 8.33
CA PHE A 105 21.48 3.07 7.10
C PHE A 105 20.47 4.21 7.24
N GLU A 106 20.18 4.88 6.14
CA GLU A 106 19.20 5.98 6.06
C GLU A 106 17.81 5.44 5.77
N VAL A 107 16.81 5.87 6.55
CA VAL A 107 15.39 5.64 6.26
C VAL A 107 14.87 6.77 5.38
N VAL A 108 14.58 6.47 4.11
CA VAL A 108 14.15 7.48 3.11
C VAL A 108 12.65 7.69 3.07
N TYR A 109 11.85 6.69 3.49
CA TYR A 109 10.40 6.79 3.53
C TYR A 109 9.81 5.81 4.53
N GLY A 110 8.67 6.15 5.10
CA GLY A 110 7.86 5.28 5.95
C GLY A 110 6.39 5.61 5.81
N ASP A 111 5.54 4.59 5.80
CA ASP A 111 4.08 4.76 5.75
C ASP A 111 3.38 3.66 6.54
N THR A 112 2.62 4.07 7.54
CA THR A 112 1.76 3.24 8.39
C THR A 112 2.50 2.08 9.07
N ASP A 113 2.91 1.06 8.33
CA ASP A 113 3.50 -0.20 8.80
C ASP A 113 4.72 -0.65 7.99
N SER A 114 5.21 0.20 7.09
CA SER A 114 6.36 -0.08 6.24
C SER A 114 7.43 1.00 6.30
N ILE A 115 8.69 0.58 6.10
CA ILE A 115 9.87 1.44 6.06
C ILE A 115 10.69 1.11 4.82
N MET A 116 11.16 2.14 4.12
CA MET A 116 12.07 2.03 3.00
C MET A 116 13.45 2.52 3.41
N VAL A 117 14.44 1.66 3.28
CA VAL A 117 15.81 1.88 3.72
C VAL A 117 16.72 1.99 2.49
N LYS A 118 17.55 3.02 2.46
CA LYS A 118 18.53 3.21 1.40
C LYS A 118 19.79 2.38 1.69
N VAL A 119 20.11 1.46 0.79
CA VAL A 119 21.34 0.66 0.85
C VAL A 119 22.33 1.13 -0.21
N LYS A 120 23.64 0.98 0.06
CA LYS A 120 24.73 1.46 -0.81
C LYS A 120 25.18 0.36 -1.78
N THR A 121 24.22 -0.29 -2.46
CA THR A 121 24.56 -1.31 -3.47
C THR A 121 23.61 -1.20 -4.67
N GLN A 122 24.12 -1.56 -5.85
CA GLN A 122 23.33 -1.67 -7.09
C GLN A 122 22.87 -3.10 -7.36
N ASP A 123 23.42 -4.07 -6.62
CA ASP A 123 23.09 -5.48 -6.74
C ASP A 123 21.86 -5.81 -5.88
N ILE A 124 20.86 -6.41 -6.51
CA ILE A 124 19.59 -6.75 -5.90
C ILE A 124 19.72 -7.85 -4.84
N GLU A 125 20.58 -8.85 -5.09
CA GLU A 125 20.82 -9.93 -4.13
C GLU A 125 21.50 -9.39 -2.87
N ASN A 126 22.55 -8.58 -3.01
CA ASN A 126 23.23 -7.95 -1.89
C ASN A 126 22.30 -7.00 -1.10
N ALA A 127 21.41 -6.28 -1.79
CA ALA A 127 20.40 -5.44 -1.15
C ALA A 127 19.40 -6.28 -0.34
N TYR A 128 18.98 -7.42 -0.88
CA TYR A 128 18.07 -8.34 -0.19
C TYR A 128 18.72 -8.97 1.03
N GLU A 129 19.97 -9.45 0.92
CA GLU A 129 20.72 -10.00 2.06
C GLU A 129 20.93 -8.96 3.17
N THR A 130 21.22 -7.71 2.79
CA THR A 130 21.28 -6.60 3.74
C THR A 130 19.90 -6.39 4.41
N GLY A 131 18.82 -6.44 3.66
CA GLY A 131 17.47 -6.38 4.19
C GLY A 131 17.16 -7.51 5.16
N LYS A 132 17.64 -8.73 4.90
CA LYS A 132 17.50 -9.88 5.82
C LYS A 132 18.26 -9.68 7.13
N LYS A 133 19.46 -9.11 7.07
CA LYS A 133 20.21 -8.74 8.29
C LYS A 133 19.47 -7.67 9.10
N LEU A 134 18.92 -6.66 8.43
CA LEU A 134 18.08 -5.64 9.09
C LEU A 134 16.80 -6.24 9.69
N GLU A 135 16.12 -7.13 8.97
CA GLU A 135 14.95 -7.87 9.47
C GLU A 135 15.28 -8.58 10.79
N SER A 136 16.40 -9.30 10.84
CA SER A 136 16.85 -10.03 12.03
C SER A 136 17.18 -9.08 13.19
N LEU A 137 17.92 -7.99 12.93
CA LEU A 137 18.25 -6.97 13.91
C LEU A 137 16.99 -6.33 14.51
N ILE A 138 16.06 -5.87 13.66
CA ILE A 138 14.83 -5.21 14.10
C ILE A 138 13.98 -6.17 14.94
N ASN A 139 13.80 -7.40 14.49
CA ASN A 139 12.96 -8.39 15.19
C ASN A 139 13.55 -8.78 16.56
N SER A 140 14.87 -8.84 16.70
CA SER A 140 15.52 -9.06 17.99
C SER A 140 15.27 -7.90 18.97
N GLU A 141 15.27 -6.66 18.49
CA GLU A 141 15.06 -5.46 19.32
C GLU A 141 13.59 -5.21 19.65
N LEU A 142 12.65 -5.64 18.80
CA LEU A 142 11.21 -5.48 19.05
C LEU A 142 10.63 -6.55 19.99
N GLY A 143 11.42 -7.55 20.40
CA GLY A 143 11.03 -8.52 21.43
C GLY A 143 9.86 -9.44 21.05
N GLY A 144 9.62 -9.66 19.75
CA GLY A 144 8.70 -10.69 19.25
C GLY A 144 7.20 -10.35 19.30
N ILE A 145 6.80 -9.15 19.73
CA ILE A 145 5.39 -8.71 19.74
C ILE A 145 4.91 -8.44 18.31
N VAL A 146 5.77 -7.84 17.51
CA VAL A 146 5.56 -7.55 16.09
C VAL A 146 6.78 -8.06 15.33
N GLN A 147 6.56 -8.61 14.14
CA GLN A 147 7.63 -9.06 13.27
C GLN A 147 7.65 -8.23 11.99
N MET A 148 8.79 -7.60 11.71
CA MET A 148 9.07 -6.98 10.43
C MET A 148 9.61 -8.05 9.47
N LYS A 149 9.29 -7.90 8.18
CA LYS A 149 9.79 -8.77 7.10
C LYS A 149 10.16 -7.92 5.92
N ILE A 150 11.24 -8.32 5.22
CA ILE A 150 11.54 -7.74 3.93
C ILE A 150 10.49 -8.22 2.92
N GLU A 151 9.88 -7.28 2.21
CA GLU A 151 8.89 -7.59 1.18
C GLU A 151 9.49 -7.47 -0.22
N LYS A 152 10.16 -6.35 -0.50
CA LYS A 152 10.67 -6.01 -1.83
C LYS A 152 11.98 -5.25 -1.76
N VAL A 153 12.75 -5.35 -2.83
CA VAL A 153 13.91 -4.50 -3.08
C VAL A 153 13.57 -3.55 -4.23
N PHE A 154 13.85 -2.27 -4.08
CA PHE A 154 13.71 -1.30 -5.16
C PHE A 154 15.10 -1.01 -5.76
N LYS A 155 15.26 -1.23 -7.06
CA LYS A 155 16.46 -0.81 -7.79
C LYS A 155 16.48 0.71 -7.98
N THR A 156 15.33 1.27 -8.34
CA THR A 156 15.10 2.71 -8.47
C THR A 156 13.78 3.06 -7.80
N LEU A 157 13.74 4.20 -7.12
CA LEU A 157 12.55 4.69 -6.41
C LEU A 157 12.43 6.20 -6.59
N LEU A 158 11.27 6.64 -7.05
CA LEU A 158 10.89 8.06 -7.16
C LEU A 158 9.75 8.34 -6.17
N ILE A 159 10.02 9.14 -5.16
CA ILE A 159 9.04 9.56 -4.16
C ILE A 159 8.58 10.98 -4.54
N LEU A 160 7.30 11.14 -4.89
CA LEU A 160 6.72 12.42 -5.27
C LEU A 160 6.17 13.16 -4.04
N SER A 161 5.48 12.45 -3.17
CA SER A 161 4.92 12.98 -1.92
C SER A 161 4.47 11.83 -1.01
N LYS A 162 3.87 12.14 0.14
CA LYS A 162 3.25 11.12 1.02
C LYS A 162 2.25 10.29 0.21
N LYS A 163 2.37 8.97 0.27
CA LYS A 163 1.53 7.97 -0.41
C LYS A 163 1.55 8.05 -1.95
N ARG A 164 2.52 8.77 -2.53
CA ARG A 164 2.71 8.91 -3.98
C ARG A 164 4.16 8.62 -4.34
N TYR A 165 4.39 7.41 -4.82
CA TYR A 165 5.72 6.95 -5.24
C TYR A 165 5.64 5.90 -6.33
N VAL A 166 6.71 5.79 -7.09
CA VAL A 166 6.88 4.78 -8.15
C VAL A 166 8.27 4.18 -8.03
N GLY A 167 8.40 2.88 -8.17
CA GLY A 167 9.70 2.24 -8.12
C GLY A 167 9.76 0.94 -8.91
N LEU A 168 10.92 0.65 -9.43
CA LEU A 168 11.22 -0.65 -10.04
C LEU A 168 11.56 -1.62 -8.92
N SER A 169 10.59 -2.46 -8.57
CA SER A 169 10.67 -3.38 -7.44
C SER A 169 10.98 -4.80 -7.89
N TYR A 170 11.70 -5.51 -7.03
CA TYR A 170 12.04 -6.91 -7.17
C TYR A 170 11.56 -7.68 -5.95
N GLU A 171 10.80 -8.73 -6.18
CA GLU A 171 10.32 -9.65 -5.15
C GLU A 171 10.87 -11.05 -5.42
N LYS A 172 11.45 -11.69 -4.40
CA LYS A 172 11.98 -13.05 -4.50
C LYS A 172 10.87 -14.06 -4.21
N SER A 173 10.49 -14.84 -5.22
CA SER A 173 9.46 -15.88 -5.10
C SER A 173 10.01 -17.21 -5.63
N ASN A 174 9.98 -18.26 -4.80
CA ASN A 174 10.49 -19.61 -5.15
C ASN A 174 11.95 -19.63 -5.68
N GLY A 175 12.78 -18.70 -5.19
CA GLY A 175 14.17 -18.59 -5.61
C GLY A 175 14.42 -17.68 -6.83
N GLU A 176 13.37 -17.27 -7.54
CA GLU A 176 13.45 -16.40 -8.71
C GLU A 176 13.06 -14.96 -8.38
N TRP A 177 13.67 -14.01 -9.08
CA TRP A 177 13.35 -12.59 -8.99
C TRP A 177 12.24 -12.21 -9.96
N LYS A 178 11.15 -11.66 -9.44
CA LYS A 178 10.10 -11.04 -10.23
C LYS A 178 10.26 -9.53 -10.21
N GLU A 179 10.49 -8.93 -11.39
CA GLU A 179 10.50 -7.48 -11.57
C GLU A 179 9.07 -6.96 -11.74
N GLU A 180 8.75 -5.85 -11.08
CA GLU A 180 7.48 -5.16 -11.22
C GLU A 180 7.66 -3.65 -11.06
N MET A 181 7.03 -2.86 -11.93
CA MET A 181 6.91 -1.43 -11.69
C MET A 181 5.78 -1.16 -10.70
N LEU A 182 6.15 -0.93 -9.45
CA LEU A 182 5.20 -0.63 -8.39
C LEU A 182 4.82 0.85 -8.40
N MET A 183 3.53 1.13 -8.58
CA MET A 183 2.98 2.49 -8.56
C MET A 183 1.99 2.66 -7.42
N ARG A 184 2.12 3.73 -6.64
CA ARG A 184 1.23 4.06 -5.53
C ARG A 184 0.78 5.50 -5.60
N GLY A 185 -0.53 5.73 -5.62
CA GLY A 185 -1.16 7.04 -5.54
C GLY A 185 -0.86 7.99 -6.69
N VAL A 186 -0.22 7.52 -7.76
CA VAL A 186 0.07 8.29 -8.97
C VAL A 186 -1.09 8.23 -9.95
N GLU A 187 -1.11 9.12 -10.91
CA GLU A 187 -2.21 9.32 -11.84
C GLU A 187 -2.50 8.10 -12.73
N THR A 188 -1.48 7.30 -13.04
CA THR A 188 -1.60 6.06 -13.83
C THR A 188 -2.51 5.00 -13.21
N VAL A 189 -2.74 5.04 -11.91
CA VAL A 189 -3.64 4.11 -11.19
C VAL A 189 -4.98 4.75 -10.81
N ARG A 190 -5.20 5.99 -11.22
CA ARG A 190 -6.42 6.75 -10.93
C ARG A 190 -7.37 6.72 -12.11
N ARG A 191 -8.65 6.51 -11.84
CA ARG A 191 -9.72 6.43 -12.85
C ARG A 191 -10.25 7.78 -13.32
N ASP A 192 -9.80 8.89 -12.73
CA ASP A 192 -10.24 10.25 -13.02
C ASP A 192 -9.32 10.99 -14.00
N TRP A 193 -8.41 10.27 -14.65
CA TRP A 193 -7.52 10.76 -15.71
C TRP A 193 -7.83 10.07 -17.04
N CYS A 194 -7.56 10.74 -18.16
CA CYS A 194 -7.73 10.17 -19.50
C CYS A 194 -6.61 9.16 -19.82
N ASP A 195 -6.89 8.25 -20.75
CA ASP A 195 -5.95 7.19 -21.11
C ASP A 195 -4.65 7.74 -21.72
N ALA A 196 -4.73 8.83 -22.49
CA ALA A 196 -3.55 9.51 -23.03
C ALA A 196 -2.59 9.96 -21.91
N ALA A 197 -3.11 10.62 -20.86
CA ALA A 197 -2.30 11.06 -19.73
C ALA A 197 -1.71 9.86 -18.96
N THR A 198 -2.46 8.79 -18.84
CA THR A 198 -1.99 7.55 -18.20
C THR A 198 -0.87 6.89 -18.99
N LYS A 199 -1.01 6.77 -20.31
CA LYS A 199 -0.01 6.18 -21.22
C LYS A 199 1.29 6.97 -21.20
N ILE A 200 1.21 8.30 -21.36
CA ILE A 200 2.40 9.15 -21.39
C ILE A 200 3.15 9.12 -20.04
N LEU A 201 2.41 9.21 -18.92
CA LEU A 201 3.04 9.16 -17.61
C LEU A 201 3.69 7.80 -17.36
N TYR A 202 3.06 6.70 -17.79
CA TYR A 202 3.63 5.36 -17.67
C TYR A 202 4.96 5.24 -18.43
N GLU A 203 5.01 5.70 -19.68
CA GLU A 203 6.23 5.65 -20.50
C GLU A 203 7.33 6.57 -19.95
N VAL A 204 6.99 7.76 -19.52
CA VAL A 204 7.94 8.67 -18.85
C VAL A 204 8.56 8.02 -17.62
N LEU A 205 7.72 7.39 -16.76
CA LEU A 205 8.20 6.68 -15.58
C LEU A 205 9.05 5.46 -15.94
N ASN A 206 8.70 4.75 -17.00
CA ASN A 206 9.47 3.61 -17.51
C ASN A 206 10.88 4.05 -17.95
N ILE A 207 10.97 5.10 -18.76
CA ILE A 207 12.24 5.69 -19.20
C ILE A 207 13.08 6.17 -18.00
N LEU A 208 12.45 6.87 -17.03
CA LEU A 208 13.15 7.39 -15.87
C LEU A 208 13.67 6.31 -14.93
N LEU A 209 12.88 5.27 -14.68
CA LEU A 209 13.22 4.25 -13.67
C LEU A 209 14.05 3.09 -14.23
N LYS A 210 13.81 2.67 -15.49
CA LYS A 210 14.56 1.59 -16.13
C LYS A 210 15.81 2.09 -16.85
N GLU A 211 15.65 3.11 -17.71
CA GLU A 211 16.75 3.61 -18.54
C GLU A 211 17.56 4.72 -17.84
N GLN A 212 17.03 5.30 -16.76
CA GLN A 212 17.63 6.41 -16.00
C GLN A 212 18.03 7.60 -16.92
N ASN A 213 17.23 7.88 -17.94
CA ASN A 213 17.52 8.90 -18.96
C ASN A 213 16.46 10.02 -18.97
N PRO A 214 16.66 11.09 -18.15
CA PRO A 214 15.74 12.22 -18.10
C PRO A 214 15.62 12.98 -19.43
N LYS A 215 16.68 13.04 -20.25
CA LYS A 215 16.66 13.71 -21.55
C LYS A 215 15.73 13.01 -22.53
N LYS A 216 15.79 11.67 -22.55
CA LYS A 216 14.89 10.83 -23.39
C LYS A 216 13.44 10.99 -22.91
N ALA A 217 13.19 10.99 -21.60
CA ALA A 217 11.85 11.19 -21.05
C ALA A 217 11.28 12.56 -21.47
N PHE A 218 12.09 13.62 -21.41
CA PHE A 218 11.68 14.94 -21.83
C PHE A 218 11.42 15.04 -23.35
N ALA A 219 12.25 14.39 -24.19
CA ALA A 219 12.03 14.32 -25.62
C ALA A 219 10.71 13.62 -25.97
N TYR A 220 10.41 12.51 -25.29
CA TYR A 220 9.15 11.77 -25.44
C TYR A 220 7.92 12.65 -25.11
N VAL A 221 7.96 13.42 -24.02
CA VAL A 221 6.88 14.35 -23.67
C VAL A 221 6.68 15.40 -24.74
N LYS A 222 7.79 16.00 -25.28
CA LYS A 222 7.72 17.00 -26.35
C LYS A 222 7.11 16.45 -27.63
N GLU A 223 7.48 15.24 -28.01
CA GLU A 223 6.93 14.57 -29.18
C GLU A 223 5.42 14.34 -29.02
N PHE A 224 5.00 13.83 -27.86
CA PHE A 224 3.59 13.64 -27.57
C PHE A 224 2.78 14.94 -27.63
N LEU A 225 3.31 16.04 -27.08
CA LEU A 225 2.65 17.34 -27.13
C LEU A 225 2.53 17.85 -28.56
N ALA A 226 3.56 17.67 -29.38
CA ALA A 226 3.51 18.03 -30.80
C ALA A 226 2.45 17.22 -31.57
N ASN A 227 2.30 15.93 -31.28
CA ASN A 227 1.28 15.07 -31.87
C ASN A 227 -0.13 15.48 -31.40
N LEU A 228 -0.28 15.88 -30.15
CA LEU A 228 -1.53 16.39 -29.63
C LEU A 228 -1.96 17.69 -30.32
N GLU A 229 -1.03 18.63 -30.52
CA GLU A 229 -1.27 19.91 -31.26
C GLU A 229 -1.69 19.64 -32.72
N LYS A 230 -1.19 18.58 -33.35
CA LYS A 230 -1.55 18.18 -34.71
C LYS A 230 -2.83 17.37 -34.82
N ASN A 231 -3.52 17.09 -33.70
CA ASN A 231 -4.68 16.21 -33.59
C ASN A 231 -4.38 14.75 -34.01
N GLU A 232 -3.16 14.28 -33.83
CA GLU A 232 -2.75 12.90 -34.13
C GLU A 232 -3.02 11.93 -32.97
N VAL A 233 -3.48 12.44 -31.82
CA VAL A 233 -3.89 11.63 -30.65
C VAL A 233 -5.38 11.29 -30.77
N SER A 234 -5.73 10.03 -30.54
CA SER A 234 -7.12 9.59 -30.60
C SER A 234 -8.00 10.35 -29.59
N ILE A 235 -9.17 10.80 -30.03
CA ILE A 235 -10.17 11.44 -29.16
C ILE A 235 -10.60 10.48 -28.05
N ASP A 236 -10.70 9.19 -28.29
CA ASP A 236 -11.06 8.18 -27.31
C ASP A 236 -10.06 8.15 -26.14
N ASP A 237 -8.77 8.34 -26.41
CA ASP A 237 -7.72 8.43 -25.39
C ASP A 237 -7.80 9.72 -24.55
N LEU A 238 -8.52 10.73 -24.99
CA LEU A 238 -8.71 12.02 -24.29
C LEU A 238 -9.98 12.05 -23.42
N ILE A 239 -10.84 11.04 -23.52
CA ILE A 239 -12.11 10.97 -22.78
C ILE A 239 -11.83 10.74 -21.30
N ILE A 240 -12.45 11.59 -20.45
CA ILE A 240 -12.44 11.42 -19.00
C ILE A 240 -13.82 10.96 -18.55
N THR A 241 -13.92 9.79 -17.95
CA THR A 241 -15.18 9.26 -17.40
C THR A 241 -15.31 9.57 -15.91
N LYS A 242 -16.46 10.10 -15.50
CA LYS A 242 -16.78 10.34 -14.10
C LYS A 242 -18.18 9.85 -13.76
N SER A 243 -18.29 9.13 -12.64
CA SER A 243 -19.58 8.67 -12.15
C SER A 243 -20.36 9.80 -11.46
N ILE A 244 -21.70 9.82 -11.65
CA ILE A 244 -22.60 10.67 -10.87
C ILE A 244 -23.06 9.87 -9.66
N SER A 245 -22.62 10.28 -8.48
CA SER A 245 -22.89 9.59 -7.21
C SER A 245 -24.03 10.20 -6.39
N LYS A 246 -24.54 11.37 -6.82
CA LYS A 246 -25.61 12.11 -6.12
C LYS A 246 -26.69 12.53 -7.11
N SER A 247 -27.84 12.97 -6.62
CA SER A 247 -28.85 13.61 -7.47
C SER A 247 -28.26 14.86 -8.15
N ILE A 248 -28.59 15.09 -9.42
CA ILE A 248 -28.03 16.17 -10.25
C ILE A 248 -28.14 17.55 -9.58
N GLY A 249 -29.29 17.80 -8.89
CA GLY A 249 -29.52 19.07 -8.19
C GLY A 249 -28.69 19.28 -6.90
N SER A 250 -28.07 18.24 -6.38
CA SER A 250 -27.28 18.32 -5.12
C SER A 250 -25.81 18.69 -5.33
N TYR A 251 -25.36 18.82 -6.58
CA TYR A 251 -23.99 19.24 -6.87
C TYR A 251 -23.84 20.76 -6.73
N LYS A 252 -22.94 21.20 -5.86
CA LYS A 252 -22.59 22.59 -5.69
C LYS A 252 -21.51 22.99 -6.70
N GLY A 253 -21.74 24.08 -7.43
CA GLY A 253 -20.83 24.59 -8.47
C GLY A 253 -20.94 23.84 -9.81
N MET A 254 -20.29 24.42 -10.84
CA MET A 254 -20.30 23.88 -12.20
C MET A 254 -19.31 22.71 -12.32
N GLN A 255 -19.84 21.55 -12.63
CA GLN A 255 -19.04 20.34 -12.84
C GLN A 255 -19.27 19.81 -14.26
N PRO A 256 -18.26 19.69 -15.13
CA PRO A 256 -18.45 19.36 -16.55
C PRO A 256 -19.29 18.12 -16.82
N HIS A 257 -19.06 17.02 -16.08
CA HIS A 257 -19.82 15.77 -16.23
C HIS A 257 -21.29 15.92 -15.81
N VAL A 258 -21.59 16.77 -14.83
CA VAL A 258 -22.98 17.04 -14.39
C VAL A 258 -23.70 17.88 -15.43
N GLU A 259 -23.03 18.90 -15.97
CA GLU A 259 -23.57 19.75 -17.04
C GLU A 259 -23.82 18.96 -18.33
N LEU A 260 -22.92 18.03 -18.67
CA LEU A 260 -23.14 17.10 -19.78
C LEU A 260 -24.43 16.30 -19.60
N VAL A 261 -24.67 15.72 -18.42
CA VAL A 261 -25.89 14.95 -18.15
C VAL A 261 -27.14 15.83 -18.17
N LYS A 262 -27.04 17.09 -17.69
CA LYS A 262 -28.14 18.06 -17.82
C LYS A 262 -28.51 18.33 -19.28
N LYS A 263 -27.50 18.50 -20.15
CA LYS A 263 -27.71 18.68 -21.59
C LYS A 263 -28.33 17.45 -22.23
N LEU A 264 -27.77 16.25 -21.99
CA LEU A 264 -28.31 15.00 -22.52
C LEU A 264 -29.78 14.74 -22.10
N LYS A 265 -30.16 15.10 -20.85
CA LYS A 265 -31.52 14.99 -20.39
C LYS A 265 -32.48 16.00 -21.05
N LYS A 266 -31.99 17.20 -21.40
CA LYS A 266 -32.79 18.20 -22.16
C LYS A 266 -33.04 17.75 -23.60
N ASP A 267 -32.06 17.07 -24.20
CA ASP A 267 -32.09 16.59 -25.57
C ASP A 267 -32.83 15.23 -25.71
N ASN A 268 -33.47 14.72 -24.65
CA ASN A 268 -34.14 13.39 -24.60
C ASN A 268 -33.23 12.22 -25.08
N ARG A 269 -31.98 12.29 -24.83
CA ARG A 269 -30.97 11.24 -25.14
C ARG A 269 -30.41 10.57 -23.87
#